data_979b3f2b951d4f17af0e31d3379075b7
#
_entry.id   979b3f2b951d4f17af0e31d3379075b7
#
_cell.length_a   1.000
_cell.length_b   1.000
_cell.length_c   1.000
_cell.angle_alpha   90.00
_cell.angle_beta   90.00
_cell.angle_gamma   90.00
#
_symmetry.space_group_name_H-M   'P 1'
#
loop_
_entity.id
_entity.type
_entity.pdbx_description
1 polymer ?
#
loop_
_entity_poly.entity_id
_entity_poly.type
_entity_poly.pdbx_seq_one_letter_code
_entity_poly.pdbx_strand_id
1 'polypeptide(L)'
;NLYCKYNGRVTPEMLDKDTYHLASGEWRQVADEYVKLEAEALRQYLKLDTAYRDAYRQLILFPVQAMANLYEMYYAQAMNHKLYKENNPQANEWADKVEQAFRRDAELCREYNEEMSGGKWNGMMTQKHIGYTSWNDDFPADRLPEVYRIEQPEGAVGGYLFTGDKGVVSMEAEHYFTSSVAPKTAWTVIPHMGRTLSGVALMPYTQSAEGAS
;
A
#
# COMPACT_ATOMS: atom_id res chain seq x y z
N ASN A 1 -15.69 -16.75 -1.89
CA ASN A 1 -14.94 -17.73 -1.09
C ASN A 1 -13.75 -17.11 -0.32
N LEU A 2 -12.85 -16.34 -0.97
CA LEU A 2 -11.69 -15.73 -0.28
C LEU A 2 -12.11 -14.75 0.83
N TYR A 3 -13.00 -13.82 0.52
CA TYR A 3 -13.55 -12.88 1.50
C TYR A 3 -14.10 -13.59 2.75
N CYS A 4 -14.99 -14.57 2.57
CA CYS A 4 -15.56 -15.32 3.69
C CYS A 4 -14.52 -16.18 4.43
N LYS A 5 -13.52 -16.73 3.70
CA LYS A 5 -12.44 -17.52 4.29
C LYS A 5 -11.64 -16.70 5.32
N TYR A 6 -11.24 -15.49 4.97
CA TYR A 6 -10.39 -14.69 5.83
C TYR A 6 -11.19 -13.99 6.93
N ASN A 7 -12.37 -13.44 6.62
CA ASN A 7 -13.25 -12.85 7.65
C ASN A 7 -13.81 -13.87 8.63
N GLY A 8 -13.88 -15.15 8.24
CA GLY A 8 -14.21 -16.24 9.15
C GLY A 8 -13.06 -16.64 10.09
N ARG A 9 -11.82 -16.19 9.80
CA ARG A 9 -10.68 -16.40 10.70
C ARG A 9 -10.54 -15.27 11.70
N VAL A 10 -10.63 -14.03 11.22
CA VAL A 10 -10.47 -12.81 12.01
C VAL A 10 -11.45 -11.77 11.51
N THR A 11 -12.21 -11.15 12.41
CA THR A 11 -13.08 -10.02 12.10
C THR A 11 -12.25 -8.73 11.93
N PRO A 12 -12.75 -7.71 11.22
CA PRO A 12 -12.03 -6.46 11.02
C PRO A 12 -11.50 -5.84 12.31
N GLU A 13 -12.31 -5.84 13.36
CA GLU A 13 -12.01 -5.22 14.65
C GLU A 13 -10.89 -5.94 15.41
N MET A 14 -10.67 -7.21 15.12
CA MET A 14 -9.65 -8.05 15.77
C MET A 14 -8.39 -8.21 14.95
N LEU A 15 -8.35 -7.58 13.77
CA LEU A 15 -7.20 -7.62 12.89
C LEU A 15 -6.09 -6.70 13.43
N ASP A 16 -4.87 -7.21 13.47
CA ASP A 16 -3.68 -6.46 13.86
C ASP A 16 -2.43 -6.92 13.09
N LYS A 17 -1.29 -6.26 13.32
CA LYS A 17 -0.02 -6.58 12.67
C LYS A 17 0.50 -8.01 12.98
N ASP A 18 0.06 -8.63 14.06
CA ASP A 18 0.51 -9.95 14.52
C ASP A 18 -0.49 -11.07 14.16
N THR A 19 -1.59 -10.74 13.47
CA THR A 19 -2.63 -11.70 13.08
C THR A 19 -2.11 -12.86 12.23
N TYR A 20 -1.13 -12.60 11.36
CA TYR A 20 -0.50 -13.60 10.52
C TYR A 20 1.02 -13.58 10.65
N HIS A 21 1.66 -14.71 10.34
CA HIS A 21 3.11 -14.81 10.44
C HIS A 21 3.82 -14.10 9.29
N LEU A 22 4.59 -13.06 9.64
CA LEU A 22 5.36 -12.29 8.67
C LEU A 22 6.54 -13.11 8.11
N ALA A 23 7.25 -13.84 8.98
CA ALA A 23 8.46 -14.59 8.60
C ALA A 23 8.18 -15.77 7.65
N SER A 24 6.99 -16.39 7.75
CA SER A 24 6.59 -17.47 6.83
C SER A 24 6.07 -16.94 5.48
N GLY A 25 5.88 -15.64 5.35
CA GLY A 25 5.25 -15.03 4.18
C GLY A 25 3.71 -15.11 4.17
N GLU A 26 3.09 -15.64 5.23
CA GLU A 26 1.63 -15.77 5.30
C GLU A 26 0.94 -14.41 5.22
N TRP A 27 1.44 -13.41 5.96
CA TRP A 27 0.91 -12.04 5.90
C TRP A 27 0.89 -11.49 4.47
N ARG A 28 2.02 -11.61 3.78
CA ARG A 28 2.15 -11.15 2.40
C ARG A 28 1.17 -11.87 1.48
N GLN A 29 1.08 -13.20 1.61
CA GLN A 29 0.16 -13.99 0.79
C GLN A 29 -1.29 -13.53 0.96
N VAL A 30 -1.74 -13.33 2.20
CA VAL A 30 -3.11 -12.92 2.48
C VAL A 30 -3.40 -11.51 1.96
N ALA A 31 -2.49 -10.56 2.16
CA ALA A 31 -2.61 -9.21 1.63
C ALA A 31 -2.67 -9.23 0.08
N ASP A 32 -1.75 -9.94 -0.58
CA ASP A 32 -1.73 -10.07 -2.05
C ASP A 32 -3.03 -10.72 -2.60
N GLU A 33 -3.61 -11.69 -1.89
CA GLU A 33 -4.88 -12.29 -2.30
C GLU A 33 -6.05 -11.30 -2.21
N TYR A 34 -6.06 -10.41 -1.21
CA TYR A 34 -7.06 -9.34 -1.10
C TYR A 34 -6.89 -8.26 -2.18
N VAL A 35 -5.67 -7.86 -2.49
CA VAL A 35 -5.38 -6.92 -3.60
C VAL A 35 -5.90 -7.47 -4.93
N LYS A 36 -5.65 -8.75 -5.19
CA LYS A 36 -6.18 -9.41 -6.40
C LYS A 36 -7.70 -9.50 -6.40
N LEU A 37 -8.31 -9.76 -5.25
CA LEU A 37 -9.76 -9.82 -5.11
C LEU A 37 -10.38 -8.44 -5.35
N GLU A 38 -9.79 -7.36 -4.83
CA GLU A 38 -10.23 -5.99 -5.07
C GLU A 38 -10.15 -5.63 -6.55
N ALA A 39 -9.02 -5.91 -7.20
CA ALA A 39 -8.86 -5.68 -8.62
C ALA A 39 -9.91 -6.43 -9.46
N GLU A 40 -10.23 -7.66 -9.10
CA GLU A 40 -11.28 -8.43 -9.77
C GLU A 40 -12.68 -7.84 -9.53
N ALA A 41 -13.00 -7.47 -8.29
CA ALA A 41 -14.27 -6.83 -7.96
C ALA A 41 -14.46 -5.52 -8.72
N LEU A 42 -13.42 -4.69 -8.79
CA LEU A 42 -13.44 -3.45 -9.56
C LEU A 42 -13.60 -3.71 -11.06
N ARG A 43 -12.91 -4.71 -11.60
CA ARG A 43 -13.03 -5.10 -13.01
C ARG A 43 -14.45 -5.55 -13.38
N GLN A 44 -15.13 -6.25 -12.48
CA GLN A 44 -16.53 -6.63 -12.69
C GLN A 44 -17.46 -5.41 -12.59
N TYR A 45 -17.25 -4.54 -11.59
CA TYR A 45 -18.01 -3.30 -11.44
C TYR A 45 -18.02 -2.45 -12.71
N LEU A 46 -16.87 -2.28 -13.34
CA LEU A 46 -16.72 -1.47 -14.55
C LEU A 46 -17.48 -2.02 -15.76
N LYS A 47 -17.79 -3.32 -15.78
CA LYS A 47 -18.55 -3.99 -16.84
C LYS A 47 -20.06 -3.95 -16.63
N LEU A 48 -20.52 -3.61 -15.42
CA LEU A 48 -21.95 -3.61 -15.11
C LEU A 48 -22.67 -2.44 -15.75
N ASP A 49 -23.91 -2.69 -16.14
CA ASP A 49 -24.85 -1.63 -16.46
C ASP A 49 -25.06 -0.72 -15.25
N THR A 50 -25.27 0.57 -15.50
CA THR A 50 -25.45 1.58 -14.46
C THR A 50 -26.57 1.25 -13.47
N ALA A 51 -27.62 0.59 -13.94
CA ALA A 51 -28.74 0.16 -13.10
C ALA A 51 -28.36 -0.78 -11.96
N TYR A 52 -27.26 -1.53 -12.11
CA TYR A 52 -26.82 -2.51 -11.11
C TYR A 52 -25.61 -2.05 -10.29
N ARG A 53 -24.98 -0.93 -10.65
CA ARG A 53 -23.72 -0.48 -10.05
C ARG A 53 -23.83 -0.15 -8.56
N ASP A 54 -24.90 0.51 -8.16
CA ASP A 54 -25.09 0.87 -6.73
C ASP A 54 -25.23 -0.36 -5.85
N ALA A 55 -26.05 -1.34 -6.28
CA ALA A 55 -26.22 -2.58 -5.55
C ALA A 55 -24.90 -3.38 -5.48
N TYR A 56 -24.16 -3.47 -6.59
CA TYR A 56 -22.87 -4.14 -6.60
C TYR A 56 -21.83 -3.42 -5.75
N ARG A 57 -21.78 -2.09 -5.82
CA ARG A 57 -20.88 -1.28 -4.99
C ARG A 57 -21.12 -1.53 -3.51
N GLN A 58 -22.38 -1.52 -3.09
CA GLN A 58 -22.76 -1.75 -1.70
C GLN A 58 -22.45 -3.18 -1.21
N LEU A 59 -22.83 -4.18 -1.99
CA LEU A 59 -22.86 -5.58 -1.53
C LEU A 59 -21.54 -6.31 -1.78
N ILE A 60 -20.74 -5.87 -2.75
CA ILE A 60 -19.53 -6.58 -3.18
C ILE A 60 -18.31 -5.68 -3.15
N LEU A 61 -18.32 -4.56 -3.87
CA LEU A 61 -17.11 -3.77 -4.08
C LEU A 61 -16.63 -3.12 -2.77
N PHE A 62 -17.51 -2.40 -2.07
CA PHE A 62 -17.14 -1.75 -0.81
C PHE A 62 -16.62 -2.73 0.26
N PRO A 63 -17.32 -3.84 0.58
CA PRO A 63 -16.80 -4.79 1.56
C PRO A 63 -15.42 -5.35 1.18
N VAL A 64 -15.20 -5.62 -0.11
CA VAL A 64 -13.90 -6.11 -0.58
C VAL A 64 -12.83 -5.02 -0.47
N GLN A 65 -13.12 -3.78 -0.86
CA GLN A 65 -12.19 -2.65 -0.76
C GLN A 65 -11.82 -2.33 0.68
N ALA A 66 -12.81 -2.27 1.57
CA ALA A 66 -12.59 -2.02 3.00
C ALA A 66 -11.67 -3.08 3.61
N MET A 67 -11.95 -4.37 3.37
CA MET A 67 -11.12 -5.45 3.90
C MET A 67 -9.73 -5.48 3.27
N ALA A 68 -9.61 -5.32 1.94
CA ALA A 68 -8.31 -5.25 1.27
C ALA A 68 -7.45 -4.13 1.87
N ASN A 69 -8.03 -2.96 2.09
CA ASN A 69 -7.35 -1.82 2.68
C ASN A 69 -6.86 -2.10 4.11
N LEU A 70 -7.68 -2.73 4.96
CA LEU A 70 -7.29 -3.10 6.33
C LEU A 70 -6.15 -4.13 6.33
N TYR A 71 -6.21 -5.13 5.46
CA TYR A 71 -5.14 -6.14 5.34
C TYR A 71 -3.83 -5.54 4.84
N GLU A 72 -3.88 -4.63 3.87
CA GLU A 72 -2.70 -3.89 3.41
C GLU A 72 -2.13 -3.01 4.53
N MET A 73 -2.99 -2.32 5.29
CA MET A 73 -2.59 -1.45 6.40
C MET A 73 -1.83 -2.21 7.50
N TYR A 74 -2.39 -3.31 7.98
CA TYR A 74 -1.76 -4.08 9.05
C TYR A 74 -0.54 -4.89 8.57
N TYR A 75 -0.54 -5.34 7.31
CA TYR A 75 0.68 -5.87 6.70
C TYR A 75 1.77 -4.81 6.63
N ALA A 76 1.43 -3.59 6.23
CA ALA A 76 2.37 -2.48 6.19
C ALA A 76 2.91 -2.14 7.60
N GLN A 77 2.06 -2.18 8.63
CA GLN A 77 2.49 -1.99 10.01
C GLN A 77 3.46 -3.10 10.46
N ALA A 78 3.17 -4.36 10.15
CA ALA A 78 4.06 -5.48 10.45
C ALA A 78 5.44 -5.30 9.79
N MET A 79 5.47 -4.87 8.53
CA MET A 79 6.70 -4.58 7.80
C MET A 79 7.45 -3.37 8.38
N ASN A 80 6.74 -2.29 8.73
CA ASN A 80 7.32 -1.13 9.38
C ASN A 80 8.03 -1.50 10.67
N HIS A 81 7.35 -2.23 11.57
CA HIS A 81 7.92 -2.65 12.85
C HIS A 81 9.13 -3.57 12.67
N LYS A 82 9.07 -4.51 11.70
CA LYS A 82 10.21 -5.39 11.39
C LYS A 82 11.41 -4.58 10.93
N LEU A 83 11.24 -3.75 9.91
CA LEU A 83 12.32 -2.97 9.31
C LEU A 83 12.90 -1.92 10.27
N TYR A 84 12.05 -1.34 11.11
CA TYR A 84 12.52 -0.45 12.17
C TYR A 84 13.44 -1.18 13.16
N LYS A 85 13.09 -2.38 13.62
CA LYS A 85 13.94 -3.22 14.48
C LYS A 85 15.26 -3.60 13.82
N GLU A 86 15.26 -3.73 12.49
CA GLU A 86 16.45 -4.02 11.68
C GLU A 86 17.26 -2.75 11.35
N ASN A 87 16.85 -1.59 11.86
CA ASN A 87 17.41 -0.27 11.54
C ASN A 87 17.47 0.01 10.02
N ASN A 88 16.47 -0.45 9.28
CA ASN A 88 16.37 -0.31 7.84
C ASN A 88 15.54 0.93 7.47
N PRO A 89 16.12 1.92 6.75
CA PRO A 89 15.43 3.17 6.38
C PRO A 89 14.11 2.96 5.60
N GLN A 90 13.92 1.85 4.94
CA GLN A 90 12.65 1.50 4.28
C GLN A 90 11.48 1.43 5.28
N ALA A 91 11.73 1.36 6.59
CA ALA A 91 10.69 1.47 7.60
C ALA A 91 9.82 2.70 7.40
N ASN A 92 10.40 3.83 6.95
CA ASN A 92 9.66 5.07 6.72
C ASN A 92 8.64 4.96 5.59
N GLU A 93 8.97 4.26 4.51
CA GLU A 93 8.04 4.01 3.39
C GLU A 93 6.85 3.16 3.84
N TRP A 94 7.10 2.18 4.70
CA TRP A 94 6.04 1.35 5.24
C TRP A 94 5.17 2.10 6.26
N ALA A 95 5.73 3.05 7.00
CA ALA A 95 4.96 3.98 7.83
C ALA A 95 4.01 4.83 6.97
N ASP A 96 4.51 5.37 5.84
CA ASP A 96 3.68 6.13 4.89
C ASP A 96 2.52 5.30 4.34
N LYS A 97 2.75 4.02 4.03
CA LYS A 97 1.70 3.10 3.57
C LYS A 97 0.61 2.89 4.62
N VAL A 98 0.98 2.75 5.89
CA VAL A 98 0.00 2.66 7.00
C VAL A 98 -0.88 3.91 7.05
N GLU A 99 -0.25 5.09 7.03
CA GLU A 99 -0.97 6.35 7.07
C GLU A 99 -1.87 6.58 5.84
N GLN A 100 -1.42 6.17 4.66
CA GLN A 100 -2.21 6.23 3.43
C GLN A 100 -3.42 5.32 3.50
N ALA A 101 -3.23 4.07 3.96
CA ALA A 101 -4.32 3.11 4.11
C ALA A 101 -5.33 3.56 5.18
N PHE A 102 -4.86 4.16 6.26
CA PHE A 102 -5.73 4.74 7.28
C PHE A 102 -6.60 5.88 6.72
N ARG A 103 -6.02 6.78 5.93
CA ARG A 103 -6.79 7.84 5.24
C ARG A 103 -7.77 7.28 4.22
N ARG A 104 -7.36 6.24 3.48
CA ARG A 104 -8.23 5.56 2.52
C ARG A 104 -9.44 4.91 3.19
N ASP A 105 -9.27 4.34 4.37
CA ASP A 105 -10.38 3.75 5.13
C ASP A 105 -11.44 4.79 5.48
N ALA A 106 -11.03 5.94 6.01
CA ALA A 106 -11.93 7.05 6.29
C ALA A 106 -12.67 7.54 5.02
N GLU A 107 -11.98 7.59 3.89
CA GLU A 107 -12.58 7.98 2.61
C GLU A 107 -13.61 6.95 2.11
N LEU A 108 -13.28 5.65 2.19
CA LEU A 108 -14.23 4.59 1.83
C LEU A 108 -15.51 4.63 2.68
N CYS A 109 -15.37 4.87 3.99
CA CYS A 109 -16.50 5.02 4.89
C CYS A 109 -17.32 6.28 4.58
N ARG A 110 -16.67 7.41 4.27
CA ARG A 110 -17.31 8.65 3.85
C ARG A 110 -18.10 8.45 2.54
N GLU A 111 -17.47 7.86 1.53
CA GLU A 111 -18.13 7.55 0.25
C GLU A 111 -19.36 6.67 0.44
N TYR A 112 -19.27 5.66 1.30
CA TYR A 112 -20.41 4.78 1.60
C TYR A 112 -21.57 5.57 2.22
N ASN A 113 -21.27 6.41 3.22
CA ASN A 113 -22.29 7.15 3.95
C ASN A 113 -22.90 8.28 3.13
N GLU A 114 -22.09 9.03 2.39
CA GLU A 114 -22.51 10.31 1.82
C GLU A 114 -22.83 10.23 0.33
N GLU A 115 -22.16 9.35 -0.42
CA GLU A 115 -22.26 9.37 -1.89
C GLU A 115 -23.04 8.16 -2.45
N MET A 116 -22.87 6.98 -1.83
CA MET A 116 -23.50 5.78 -2.34
C MET A 116 -25.01 5.90 -2.35
N SER A 117 -25.63 5.62 -3.51
CA SER A 117 -27.09 5.75 -3.71
C SER A 117 -27.65 7.12 -3.29
N GLY A 118 -26.89 8.21 -3.54
CA GLY A 118 -27.27 9.57 -3.19
C GLY A 118 -27.35 9.83 -1.68
N GLY A 119 -26.50 9.16 -0.89
CA GLY A 119 -26.45 9.33 0.58
C GLY A 119 -27.53 8.55 1.34
N LYS A 120 -28.22 7.63 0.68
CA LYS A 120 -29.27 6.80 1.30
C LYS A 120 -28.79 6.04 2.54
N TRP A 121 -27.51 5.67 2.55
CA TRP A 121 -26.90 4.85 3.60
C TRP A 121 -26.13 5.66 4.63
N ASN A 122 -26.37 6.96 4.72
CA ASN A 122 -25.71 7.82 5.69
C ASN A 122 -25.87 7.30 7.12
N GLY A 123 -24.74 7.22 7.83
CA GLY A 123 -24.70 6.71 9.21
C GLY A 123 -24.56 5.18 9.33
N MET A 124 -24.50 4.43 8.23
CA MET A 124 -24.31 2.97 8.29
C MET A 124 -22.87 2.56 8.56
N MET A 125 -21.88 3.28 8.01
CA MET A 125 -20.45 3.05 8.24
C MET A 125 -19.91 4.07 9.25
N THR A 126 -20.29 3.94 10.50
CA THR A 126 -19.88 4.84 11.59
C THR A 126 -19.22 4.12 12.75
N GLN A 127 -19.27 2.79 12.77
CA GLN A 127 -18.61 2.02 13.81
C GLN A 127 -17.10 2.11 13.68
N LYS A 128 -16.46 2.44 14.79
CA LYS A 128 -14.99 2.44 14.90
C LYS A 128 -14.48 1.01 14.86
N HIS A 129 -13.44 0.77 14.08
CA HIS A 129 -12.91 -0.59 13.83
C HIS A 129 -11.38 -0.64 13.76
N ILE A 130 -10.69 0.48 13.60
CA ILE A 130 -9.24 0.55 13.65
C ILE A 130 -8.80 0.98 15.06
N GLY A 131 -7.91 0.16 15.67
CA GLY A 131 -7.46 0.37 17.04
C GLY A 131 -8.49 -0.03 18.11
N TYR A 132 -9.41 -0.89 17.73
CA TYR A 132 -10.38 -1.49 18.64
C TYR A 132 -9.65 -2.39 19.65
N THR A 133 -9.93 -2.24 20.94
CA THR A 133 -9.26 -2.99 22.00
C THR A 133 -10.20 -3.85 22.81
N SER A 134 -11.44 -3.41 23.00
CA SER A 134 -12.43 -4.16 23.76
C SER A 134 -13.85 -3.72 23.40
N TRP A 135 -14.81 -4.56 23.73
CA TRP A 135 -16.23 -4.28 23.54
C TRP A 135 -16.71 -3.00 24.26
N ASN A 136 -16.06 -2.64 25.34
CA ASN A 136 -16.35 -1.44 26.13
C ASN A 136 -15.38 -0.28 25.87
N ASP A 137 -14.62 -0.33 24.80
CA ASP A 137 -13.67 0.72 24.47
C ASP A 137 -14.41 1.98 24.02
N ASP A 138 -14.31 3.04 24.80
CA ASP A 138 -14.96 4.33 24.56
C ASP A 138 -14.03 5.30 23.83
N PHE A 139 -13.36 4.85 22.78
CA PHE A 139 -12.57 5.75 21.95
C PHE A 139 -13.46 6.50 20.93
N PRO A 140 -13.21 7.80 20.72
CA PRO A 140 -14.13 8.64 19.94
C PRO A 140 -14.08 8.40 18.43
N ALA A 141 -12.96 7.88 17.92
CA ALA A 141 -12.71 7.66 16.48
C ALA A 141 -11.70 6.55 16.29
N ASP A 142 -11.59 6.07 15.06
CA ASP A 142 -10.52 5.15 14.66
C ASP A 142 -9.15 5.72 15.01
N ARG A 143 -8.25 4.85 15.44
CA ARG A 143 -6.89 5.20 15.88
C ARG A 143 -5.89 4.75 14.83
N LEU A 144 -5.06 5.67 14.38
CA LEU A 144 -3.94 5.33 13.50
C LEU A 144 -3.06 4.26 14.20
N PRO A 145 -2.79 3.12 13.55
CA PRO A 145 -1.87 2.13 14.08
C PRO A 145 -0.48 2.73 14.32
N GLU A 146 0.15 2.31 15.42
CA GLU A 146 1.50 2.79 15.76
C GLU A 146 2.50 2.46 14.67
N VAL A 147 3.27 3.45 14.25
CA VAL A 147 4.35 3.31 13.29
C VAL A 147 5.63 3.94 13.82
N TYR A 148 6.75 3.39 13.40
CA TYR A 148 8.08 3.87 13.78
C TYR A 148 8.79 4.46 12.57
N ARG A 149 9.51 5.54 12.80
CA ARG A 149 10.32 6.20 11.78
C ARG A 149 11.77 6.28 12.22
N ILE A 150 12.66 6.00 11.28
CA ILE A 150 14.10 6.18 11.48
C ILE A 150 14.42 7.62 11.09
N GLU A 151 15.06 8.34 12.00
CA GLU A 151 15.58 9.67 11.71
C GLU A 151 16.64 9.55 10.61
N GLN A 152 16.39 10.23 9.50
CA GLN A 152 17.41 10.37 8.47
C GLN A 152 18.24 11.62 8.79
N PRO A 153 19.57 11.55 8.71
CA PRO A 153 20.40 12.74 8.90
C PRO A 153 19.98 13.81 7.89
N GLU A 154 19.94 15.09 8.32
CA GLU A 154 19.64 16.21 7.45
C GLU A 154 20.53 16.16 6.20
N GLY A 155 19.93 16.12 5.03
CA GLY A 155 20.63 15.97 3.75
C GLY A 155 20.65 14.54 3.18
N ALA A 156 20.15 13.53 3.88
CA ALA A 156 19.91 12.21 3.29
C ALA A 156 18.73 12.32 2.32
N VAL A 157 19.02 12.44 1.05
CA VAL A 157 18.02 12.28 0.00
C VAL A 157 17.57 10.82 0.05
N GLY A 158 16.26 10.56 0.14
CA GLY A 158 15.72 9.22 0.19
C GLY A 158 16.29 8.35 -0.93
N GLY A 159 17.01 7.31 -0.55
CA GLY A 159 17.61 6.36 -1.47
C GLY A 159 17.20 4.93 -1.12
N TYR A 160 17.24 4.05 -2.09
CA TYR A 160 17.02 2.64 -1.87
C TYR A 160 18.20 2.02 -1.12
N LEU A 161 17.91 1.28 -0.05
CA LEU A 161 18.90 0.46 0.62
C LEU A 161 18.95 -0.93 -0.04
N PHE A 162 20.05 -1.21 -0.72
CA PHE A 162 20.26 -2.51 -1.34
C PHE A 162 20.85 -3.47 -0.31
N THR A 163 20.09 -4.49 0.06
CA THR A 163 20.54 -5.52 0.99
C THR A 163 20.99 -6.77 0.23
N GLY A 164 22.11 -7.36 0.65
CA GLY A 164 22.61 -8.62 0.09
C GLY A 164 21.86 -9.82 0.66
N ASP A 165 21.43 -10.74 -0.20
CA ASP A 165 21.02 -12.08 0.18
C ASP A 165 22.04 -13.09 -0.38
N LYS A 166 22.53 -13.98 0.48
CA LYS A 166 23.52 -15.02 0.11
C LYS A 166 24.75 -14.50 -0.67
N GLY A 167 25.21 -13.30 -0.32
CA GLY A 167 26.38 -12.68 -0.94
C GLY A 167 26.10 -12.02 -2.30
N VAL A 168 24.85 -11.89 -2.70
CA VAL A 168 24.43 -11.19 -3.91
C VAL A 168 23.65 -9.93 -3.55
N VAL A 169 24.04 -8.79 -4.10
CA VAL A 169 23.30 -7.53 -4.04
C VAL A 169 22.69 -7.29 -5.42
N SER A 170 21.36 -7.22 -5.50
CA SER A 170 20.67 -6.87 -6.74
C SER A 170 20.25 -5.40 -6.67
N MET A 171 20.65 -4.64 -7.70
CA MET A 171 20.32 -3.22 -7.82
C MET A 171 19.62 -2.97 -9.15
N GLU A 172 18.40 -2.46 -9.07
CA GLU A 172 17.66 -2.07 -10.27
C GLU A 172 18.10 -0.65 -10.70
N ALA A 173 18.26 -0.46 -11.99
CA ALA A 173 18.78 0.78 -12.55
C ALA A 173 17.91 2.01 -12.24
N GLU A 174 16.60 1.82 -12.12
CA GLU A 174 15.63 2.88 -11.78
C GLU A 174 15.74 3.39 -10.34
N HIS A 175 16.43 2.66 -9.46
CA HIS A 175 16.61 2.98 -8.06
C HIS A 175 17.93 3.74 -7.78
N TYR A 176 18.44 4.46 -8.76
CA TYR A 176 19.64 5.27 -8.56
C TYR A 176 19.40 6.41 -7.58
N PHE A 177 20.39 6.68 -6.75
CA PHE A 177 20.32 7.69 -5.69
C PHE A 177 20.59 9.10 -6.19
N THR A 178 21.62 9.25 -7.01
CA THR A 178 22.01 10.52 -7.60
C THR A 178 22.41 10.31 -9.05
N SER A 179 22.20 11.32 -9.86
CA SER A 179 22.70 11.34 -11.24
C SER A 179 23.29 12.70 -11.56
N SER A 180 24.38 12.71 -12.31
CA SER A 180 24.90 13.92 -12.94
C SER A 180 24.56 13.88 -14.43
N VAL A 181 24.13 15.00 -14.96
CA VAL A 181 23.77 15.14 -16.37
C VAL A 181 24.39 16.39 -16.96
N ALA A 182 24.72 16.35 -18.23
CA ALA A 182 25.11 17.54 -19.00
C ALA A 182 23.88 18.45 -19.21
N PRO A 183 24.07 19.76 -19.39
CA PRO A 183 22.97 20.67 -19.72
C PRO A 183 22.13 20.13 -20.89
N LYS A 184 20.80 20.19 -20.76
CA LYS A 184 19.82 19.72 -21.74
C LYS A 184 19.67 18.19 -21.86
N THR A 185 20.23 17.40 -20.96
CA THR A 185 20.00 15.96 -20.90
C THR A 185 19.39 15.57 -19.58
N ALA A 186 18.67 14.45 -19.53
CA ALA A 186 18.10 13.89 -18.31
C ALA A 186 18.12 12.36 -18.35
N TRP A 187 18.40 11.75 -17.20
CA TRP A 187 18.17 10.33 -17.02
C TRP A 187 16.67 10.06 -16.96
N THR A 188 16.18 9.21 -17.83
CA THR A 188 14.77 8.89 -17.96
C THR A 188 14.57 7.40 -17.72
N VAL A 189 13.66 7.06 -16.81
CA VAL A 189 13.25 5.68 -16.58
C VAL A 189 12.35 5.22 -17.73
N ILE A 190 12.70 4.10 -18.35
CA ILE A 190 11.93 3.48 -19.43
C ILE A 190 11.25 2.24 -18.86
N PRO A 191 9.92 2.29 -18.62
CA PRO A 191 9.19 1.18 -18.04
C PRO A 191 9.31 -0.10 -18.86
N HIS A 192 9.42 -1.23 -18.16
CA HIS A 192 9.44 -2.58 -18.76
C HIS A 192 10.62 -2.86 -19.72
N MET A 193 11.69 -2.07 -19.67
CA MET A 193 12.91 -2.29 -20.47
C MET A 193 14.00 -3.04 -19.71
N GLY A 194 13.86 -3.26 -18.41
CA GLY A 194 14.76 -4.07 -17.61
C GLY A 194 14.41 -5.56 -17.63
N ARG A 195 15.32 -6.39 -17.12
CA ARG A 195 15.05 -7.83 -16.98
C ARG A 195 13.97 -8.10 -15.92
N THR A 196 13.92 -7.30 -14.91
CA THR A 196 13.02 -7.41 -13.75
C THR A 196 12.09 -6.21 -13.62
N LEU A 197 12.58 -5.00 -13.82
CA LEU A 197 11.79 -3.76 -13.72
C LEU A 197 12.01 -2.88 -14.96
N SER A 198 12.66 -1.72 -14.80
CA SER A 198 12.78 -0.70 -15.83
C SER A 198 14.22 -0.53 -16.29
N GLY A 199 14.43 -0.01 -17.49
CA GLY A 199 15.71 0.50 -17.94
C GLY A 199 15.86 1.99 -17.63
N VAL A 200 17.08 2.51 -17.65
CA VAL A 200 17.37 3.93 -17.52
C VAL A 200 18.20 4.38 -18.71
N ALA A 201 17.78 5.44 -19.36
CA ALA A 201 18.49 6.00 -20.51
C ALA A 201 18.68 7.50 -20.39
N LEU A 202 19.78 8.00 -20.93
CA LEU A 202 20.03 9.43 -21.04
C LEU A 202 19.27 9.98 -22.25
N MET A 203 18.41 10.95 -22.04
CA MET A 203 17.61 11.56 -23.09
C MET A 203 17.94 13.05 -23.26
N PRO A 204 17.82 13.63 -24.48
CA PRO A 204 17.55 12.96 -25.76
C PRO A 204 18.76 12.22 -26.31
N TYR A 205 18.57 11.14 -27.05
CA TYR A 205 19.64 10.33 -27.70
C TYR A 205 20.46 11.07 -28.74
N THR A 206 19.97 12.21 -29.20
CA THR A 206 20.56 12.97 -30.30
C THR A 206 21.68 13.93 -29.88
N GLN A 207 21.98 14.01 -28.58
CA GLN A 207 23.13 14.80 -28.14
C GLN A 207 24.35 13.91 -28.05
N SER A 208 25.35 14.19 -28.85
CA SER A 208 26.68 13.58 -28.73
C SER A 208 27.30 13.98 -27.41
N ALA A 209 27.95 13.04 -26.73
CA ALA A 209 28.77 13.31 -25.56
C ALA A 209 29.98 14.15 -25.96
N GLU A 210 29.82 15.45 -26.11
CA GLU A 210 30.94 16.37 -26.21
C GLU A 210 31.52 16.55 -24.81
N GLY A 211 32.71 15.99 -24.57
CA GLY A 211 33.47 16.27 -23.36
C GLY A 211 34.02 15.10 -22.58
N ALA A 212 34.18 13.92 -23.16
CA ALA A 212 35.06 12.90 -22.59
C ALA A 212 36.44 12.99 -23.25
N SER A 213 37.28 13.87 -22.74
CA SER A 213 38.73 13.86 -22.94
C SER A 213 39.46 13.72 -21.63
#